data_cf50db13dc75cf56a0ee4af2eddbfca8
#
_entry.id   cf50db13dc75cf56a0ee4af2eddbfca8
#
_cell.length_a   1.000
_cell.length_b   1.000
_cell.length_c   1.000
_cell.angle_alpha   90.00
_cell.angle_beta   90.00
_cell.angle_gamma   90.00
#
_symmetry.space_group_name_H-M   'P 1'
#
loop_
_entity.id
_entity.type
_entity.pdbx_description
1 polymer ?
#
loop_
_entity_poly.entity_id
_entity_poly.type
_entity_poly.pdbx_seq_one_letter_code
_entity_poly.pdbx_strand_id
1 'polypeptide(L)'
;MGVKQLCLLLLVVLAANTIFADEPAWQFADVTVKVIDQNPPGIGPIFDYALLDLNDDNRLDIVVNNHHRSKPAPIWLGTVDHTFKFWQNMPEANMPIAGFFLGEVDLNGDGRTDVVYTGNEGGVVVNLNTSPKSAHKPTYKPIALHQSSYLVAFADFDGDGRLEALVRPGQMLDSTLTKVLQSGLHFGNSTISDFNEDGWPDLFACGLNGRRKHWNGPRRLFKNNQGKLTAVRADSLLVTAHLEGIVRSGDFNNDGHMDLYIFDSKPTDPSEADKNHFMRLYLGNGKFGFTDVTEQAGIAASKVKSGYSMVYLADINNDTHLDIVNQGNYGCQVWKNNGKASFSVVSRDEVPWAVGAHMRLDDYDMDGRLDVITAAAGPGWKDRPTTIRAFRNEINNGHHWLKIQLRQSDSNTMAVGASVTIYKSGTTTILGKRLVVSDTTGYHPRLHFGLAKHQRVDVEVRFPSSGNIVRFPGVQANRYVVLRPDGSVTDVKFGDRK
;
A
#
# COMPACT_ATOMS: atom_id res chain seq x y z
N MET A 1 -9.91 53.05 -24.81
CA MET A 1 -9.72 52.08 -23.73
C MET A 1 -8.81 52.71 -22.71
N GLY A 2 -9.37 53.06 -21.55
CA GLY A 2 -8.68 53.95 -20.62
C GLY A 2 -7.80 53.20 -19.61
N VAL A 3 -6.81 53.90 -19.12
CA VAL A 3 -5.78 53.47 -18.14
C VAL A 3 -6.36 52.70 -16.92
N LYS A 4 -7.61 52.87 -16.57
CA LYS A 4 -8.28 52.15 -15.48
C LYS A 4 -8.52 50.65 -15.73
N GLN A 5 -8.61 50.21 -17.01
CA GLN A 5 -8.75 48.77 -17.30
C GLN A 5 -7.42 48.03 -17.28
N LEU A 6 -6.30 48.75 -17.52
CA LEU A 6 -4.97 48.15 -17.45
C LEU A 6 -4.52 47.90 -15.99
N CYS A 7 -4.91 48.77 -15.06
CA CYS A 7 -4.64 48.58 -13.64
C CYS A 7 -5.43 47.45 -12.99
N LEU A 8 -6.65 47.17 -13.48
CA LEU A 8 -7.45 46.06 -12.97
C LEU A 8 -6.94 44.71 -13.45
N LEU A 9 -6.41 44.65 -14.71
CA LEU A 9 -5.78 43.43 -15.24
C LEU A 9 -4.43 43.13 -14.54
N LEU A 10 -3.65 44.15 -14.20
CA LEU A 10 -2.39 43.99 -13.46
C LEU A 10 -2.65 43.55 -12.01
N LEU A 11 -3.70 44.01 -11.36
CA LEU A 11 -4.06 43.61 -9.99
C LEU A 11 -4.62 42.18 -9.94
N VAL A 12 -5.31 41.70 -10.95
CA VAL A 12 -5.78 40.31 -11.04
C VAL A 12 -4.62 39.33 -11.31
N VAL A 13 -3.60 39.75 -12.10
CA VAL A 13 -2.39 38.95 -12.33
C VAL A 13 -1.46 38.93 -11.10
N LEU A 14 -1.43 40.02 -10.31
CA LEU A 14 -0.66 40.08 -9.05
C LEU A 14 -1.35 39.36 -7.89
N ALA A 15 -2.67 39.19 -7.90
CA ALA A 15 -3.39 38.42 -6.89
C ALA A 15 -3.37 36.90 -7.12
N ALA A 16 -2.97 36.44 -8.33
CA ALA A 16 -2.77 35.03 -8.62
C ALA A 16 -1.36 34.51 -8.26
N ASN A 17 -0.44 35.43 -7.88
CA ASN A 17 0.86 35.08 -7.30
C ASN A 17 0.84 35.21 -5.76
N THR A 18 -0.20 34.77 -5.09
CA THR A 18 -0.15 34.51 -3.66
C THR A 18 0.69 33.27 -3.41
N ILE A 19 2.01 33.53 -3.28
CA ILE A 19 2.89 32.93 -2.28
C ILE A 19 2.37 31.57 -1.78
N PHE A 20 2.55 30.53 -2.58
CA PHE A 20 2.93 29.27 -2.00
C PHE A 20 4.32 29.54 -1.43
N ALA A 21 4.44 29.65 -0.10
CA ALA A 21 5.72 29.55 0.54
C ALA A 21 6.35 28.29 -0.04
N ASP A 22 7.53 28.41 -0.67
CA ASP A 22 8.23 27.28 -1.26
C ASP A 22 8.29 26.20 -0.18
N GLU A 23 7.52 25.13 -0.36
CA GLU A 23 7.67 23.97 0.53
C GLU A 23 9.12 23.52 0.37
N PRO A 24 9.78 23.13 1.48
CA PRO A 24 11.14 22.66 1.40
C PRO A 24 11.23 21.50 0.41
N ALA A 25 12.26 21.51 -0.41
CA ALA A 25 12.58 20.41 -1.32
C ALA A 25 12.60 19.08 -0.56
N TRP A 26 12.14 18.01 -1.17
CA TRP A 26 12.20 16.70 -0.56
C TRP A 26 13.66 16.28 -0.38
N GLN A 27 13.97 15.77 0.79
CA GLN A 27 15.32 15.38 1.15
C GLN A 27 15.34 14.00 1.79
N PHE A 28 16.22 13.13 1.24
CA PHE A 28 16.45 11.79 1.75
C PHE A 28 17.95 11.54 1.91
N ALA A 29 18.32 10.94 3.03
CA ALA A 29 19.69 10.53 3.30
C ALA A 29 19.85 9.01 3.15
N ASP A 30 20.86 8.57 2.39
CA ASP A 30 21.25 7.15 2.38
C ASP A 30 21.90 6.81 3.73
N VAL A 31 21.21 6.01 4.52
CA VAL A 31 21.64 5.58 5.84
C VAL A 31 21.93 4.07 5.90
N THR A 32 21.98 3.40 4.78
CA THR A 32 22.12 1.95 4.65
C THR A 32 23.18 1.37 5.59
N VAL A 33 24.41 1.89 5.52
CA VAL A 33 25.52 1.39 6.33
C VAL A 33 25.42 1.69 7.81
N LYS A 34 24.52 2.58 8.20
CA LYS A 34 24.27 2.93 9.60
C LYS A 34 23.18 2.08 10.22
N VAL A 35 22.17 1.70 9.42
CA VAL A 35 20.95 1.07 9.94
C VAL A 35 20.84 -0.41 9.60
N ILE A 36 21.49 -0.88 8.53
CA ILE A 36 21.50 -2.31 8.16
C ILE A 36 22.86 -2.90 8.57
N ASP A 37 22.83 -3.77 9.56
CA ASP A 37 24.01 -4.36 10.18
C ASP A 37 24.97 -4.97 9.15
N GLN A 38 24.49 -5.93 8.38
CA GLN A 38 25.27 -6.56 7.31
C GLN A 38 24.36 -7.26 6.30
N ASN A 39 24.82 -7.32 5.06
CA ASN A 39 24.22 -8.20 4.10
C ASN A 39 24.89 -9.58 4.22
N PRO A 40 24.18 -10.66 4.60
CA PRO A 40 24.77 -11.97 4.72
C PRO A 40 25.40 -12.42 3.40
N PRO A 41 26.54 -13.11 3.43
CA PRO A 41 27.19 -13.59 2.21
C PRO A 41 26.29 -14.58 1.49
N GLY A 42 26.26 -14.48 0.14
CA GLY A 42 25.52 -15.42 -0.70
C GLY A 42 24.03 -15.12 -0.85
N ILE A 43 23.54 -13.96 -0.39
CA ILE A 43 22.20 -13.50 -0.76
C ILE A 43 22.11 -13.56 -2.28
N GLY A 44 21.13 -14.30 -2.78
CA GLY A 44 20.82 -14.35 -4.19
C GLY A 44 20.13 -13.09 -4.67
N PRO A 45 19.71 -13.05 -5.94
CA PRO A 45 18.91 -11.96 -6.44
C PRO A 45 17.63 -11.84 -5.63
N ILE A 46 17.44 -10.71 -4.97
CA ILE A 46 16.22 -10.41 -4.21
C ILE A 46 15.07 -10.30 -5.19
N PHE A 47 14.01 -11.07 -4.95
CA PHE A 47 12.79 -10.99 -5.74
C PHE A 47 11.79 -10.01 -5.14
N ASP A 48 11.55 -10.13 -3.85
CA ASP A 48 10.72 -9.23 -3.08
C ASP A 48 11.15 -9.25 -1.61
N TYR A 49 10.64 -8.34 -0.80
CA TYR A 49 10.84 -8.32 0.63
C TYR A 49 9.65 -7.65 1.30
N ALA A 50 9.49 -7.86 2.60
CA ALA A 50 8.48 -7.22 3.42
C ALA A 50 9.11 -6.53 4.63
N LEU A 51 8.42 -5.49 5.10
CA LEU A 51 8.63 -4.87 6.40
C LEU A 51 7.46 -5.32 7.28
N LEU A 52 7.73 -6.09 8.32
CA LEU A 52 6.74 -6.73 9.17
C LEU A 52 7.22 -6.68 10.62
N ASP A 53 6.31 -6.67 11.58
CA ASP A 53 6.65 -6.95 12.96
C ASP A 53 6.52 -8.46 13.23
N LEU A 54 7.62 -9.17 13.13
CA LEU A 54 7.64 -10.63 13.21
C LEU A 54 7.59 -11.17 14.63
N ASN A 55 7.99 -10.36 15.61
CA ASN A 55 8.20 -10.79 16.98
C ASN A 55 7.32 -10.05 17.99
N ASP A 56 6.31 -9.30 17.52
CA ASP A 56 5.34 -8.52 18.31
C ASP A 56 6.01 -7.47 19.23
N ASP A 57 7.12 -6.87 18.79
CA ASP A 57 7.77 -5.80 19.56
C ASP A 57 7.42 -4.39 19.06
N ASN A 58 6.55 -4.32 18.07
CA ASN A 58 6.08 -3.12 17.37
C ASN A 58 7.16 -2.39 16.54
N ARG A 59 8.32 -3.03 16.30
CA ARG A 59 9.32 -2.55 15.35
C ARG A 59 9.20 -3.29 14.05
N LEU A 60 9.65 -2.65 12.99
CA LEU A 60 9.69 -3.26 11.68
C LEU A 60 10.89 -4.20 11.59
N ASP A 61 10.65 -5.39 11.07
CA ASP A 61 11.67 -6.35 10.68
C ASP A 61 11.71 -6.44 9.15
N ILE A 62 12.81 -6.90 8.59
CA ILE A 62 12.96 -7.12 7.15
C ILE A 62 13.00 -8.60 6.86
N VAL A 63 12.12 -9.09 5.99
CA VAL A 63 12.13 -10.45 5.46
C VAL A 63 12.33 -10.41 3.96
N VAL A 64 13.36 -11.07 3.47
CA VAL A 64 13.66 -11.12 2.03
C VAL A 64 13.20 -12.43 1.41
N ASN A 65 12.67 -12.36 0.20
CA ASN A 65 12.43 -13.51 -0.66
C ASN A 65 13.33 -13.47 -1.88
N ASN A 66 14.00 -14.59 -2.17
CA ASN A 66 14.93 -14.72 -3.28
C ASN A 66 14.27 -15.34 -4.52
N HIS A 67 14.84 -15.03 -5.67
CA HIS A 67 14.41 -15.61 -6.95
C HIS A 67 14.70 -17.12 -7.04
N HIS A 68 15.63 -17.62 -6.27
CA HIS A 68 16.05 -19.02 -6.29
C HIS A 68 15.93 -19.64 -4.90
N ARG A 69 15.28 -20.81 -4.79
CA ARG A 69 15.13 -21.57 -3.53
C ARG A 69 16.47 -21.90 -2.84
N SER A 70 17.51 -22.11 -3.63
CA SER A 70 18.83 -22.47 -3.11
C SER A 70 19.62 -21.31 -2.52
N LYS A 71 19.03 -20.10 -2.43
CA LYS A 71 19.69 -18.93 -1.89
C LYS A 71 19.11 -18.53 -0.55
N PRO A 72 19.97 -18.06 0.39
CA PRO A 72 19.50 -17.59 1.67
C PRO A 72 18.42 -16.51 1.53
N ALA A 73 17.42 -16.57 2.39
CA ALA A 73 16.36 -15.56 2.53
C ALA A 73 16.50 -14.90 3.91
N PRO A 74 17.34 -13.88 4.01
CA PRO A 74 17.70 -13.31 5.30
C PRO A 74 16.53 -12.58 5.95
N ILE A 75 16.53 -12.64 7.28
CA ILE A 75 15.67 -11.87 8.17
C ILE A 75 16.55 -10.97 9.00
N TRP A 76 16.20 -9.69 9.08
CA TRP A 76 16.76 -8.74 10.03
C TRP A 76 15.67 -8.31 10.99
N LEU A 77 16.00 -8.31 12.28
CA LEU A 77 15.11 -7.80 13.31
C LEU A 77 15.41 -6.33 13.59
N GLY A 78 14.36 -5.54 13.71
CA GLY A 78 14.45 -4.15 14.14
C GLY A 78 14.87 -4.04 15.61
N THR A 79 15.67 -3.04 15.92
CA THR A 79 16.23 -2.84 17.27
C THR A 79 15.74 -1.55 17.92
N VAL A 80 16.00 -1.39 19.19
CA VAL A 80 15.70 -0.16 19.95
C VAL A 80 16.46 1.07 19.45
N ASP A 81 17.59 0.85 18.78
CA ASP A 81 18.41 1.92 18.19
C ASP A 81 18.01 2.22 16.74
N HIS A 82 16.82 1.77 16.31
CA HIS A 82 16.30 1.94 14.95
C HIS A 82 17.26 1.41 13.88
N THR A 83 17.89 0.26 14.15
CA THR A 83 18.72 -0.47 13.19
C THR A 83 18.15 -1.85 12.93
N PHE A 84 18.58 -2.47 11.84
CA PHE A 84 18.19 -3.83 11.47
C PHE A 84 19.35 -4.77 11.65
N LYS A 85 19.24 -5.72 12.56
CA LYS A 85 20.29 -6.73 12.85
C LYS A 85 19.93 -8.06 12.21
N PHE A 86 20.86 -8.61 11.45
CA PHE A 86 20.69 -9.93 10.88
C PHE A 86 20.46 -10.96 11.98
N TRP A 87 19.38 -11.72 11.83
CA TRP A 87 19.02 -12.76 12.77
C TRP A 87 19.29 -14.16 12.20
N GLN A 88 18.65 -14.52 11.09
CA GLN A 88 18.81 -15.83 10.43
C GLN A 88 18.24 -15.79 9.02
N ASN A 89 18.39 -16.90 8.31
CA ASN A 89 17.66 -17.13 7.06
C ASN A 89 16.33 -17.83 7.33
N MET A 90 15.30 -17.50 6.57
CA MET A 90 14.06 -18.27 6.54
C MET A 90 14.37 -19.70 6.06
N PRO A 91 13.84 -20.74 6.72
CA PRO A 91 14.02 -22.13 6.27
C PRO A 91 13.52 -22.34 4.84
N GLU A 92 14.28 -23.09 4.01
CA GLU A 92 13.93 -23.33 2.60
C GLU A 92 12.53 -23.93 2.42
N ALA A 93 12.11 -24.82 3.33
CA ALA A 93 10.78 -25.43 3.29
C ALA A 93 9.64 -24.42 3.39
N ASN A 94 9.93 -23.22 3.87
CA ASN A 94 8.94 -22.17 4.16
C ASN A 94 8.88 -21.12 3.05
N MET A 95 9.56 -21.32 1.92
CA MET A 95 9.65 -20.32 0.86
C MET A 95 9.23 -20.85 -0.50
N PRO A 96 8.31 -20.17 -1.20
CA PRO A 96 8.07 -20.41 -2.61
C PRO A 96 9.22 -19.83 -3.46
N ILE A 97 9.37 -20.35 -4.68
CA ILE A 97 10.27 -19.76 -5.67
C ILE A 97 9.69 -18.41 -6.13
N ALA A 98 10.49 -17.34 -6.07
CA ALA A 98 10.15 -16.04 -6.62
C ALA A 98 8.72 -15.59 -6.25
N GLY A 99 8.44 -15.53 -4.95
CA GLY A 99 7.12 -15.14 -4.46
C GLY A 99 7.08 -13.69 -3.99
N PHE A 100 5.87 -13.12 -4.03
CA PHE A 100 5.59 -11.81 -3.44
C PHE A 100 5.11 -11.98 -2.01
N PHE A 101 5.48 -11.05 -1.15
CA PHE A 101 4.89 -10.91 0.18
C PHE A 101 3.54 -10.21 0.11
N LEU A 102 2.63 -10.60 1.01
CA LEU A 102 1.30 -10.02 1.14
C LEU A 102 1.13 -9.15 2.38
N GLY A 103 2.22 -8.81 3.04
CA GLY A 103 2.16 -7.97 4.23
C GLY A 103 1.81 -8.73 5.51
N GLU A 104 1.47 -7.98 6.54
CA GLU A 104 1.09 -8.50 7.86
C GLU A 104 -0.34 -9.02 7.84
N VAL A 105 -0.54 -10.25 8.31
CA VAL A 105 -1.85 -10.86 8.50
C VAL A 105 -1.81 -11.77 9.73
N ASP A 106 -2.89 -11.79 10.47
CA ASP A 106 -3.14 -12.78 11.51
C ASP A 106 -4.26 -13.70 10.99
N LEU A 107 -3.86 -14.78 10.34
CA LEU A 107 -4.79 -15.64 9.63
C LEU A 107 -5.54 -16.60 10.56
N ASN A 108 -4.91 -16.98 11.68
CA ASN A 108 -5.48 -17.91 12.65
C ASN A 108 -6.14 -17.21 13.84
N GLY A 109 -6.11 -15.89 13.92
CA GLY A 109 -6.75 -15.10 14.97
C GLY A 109 -6.06 -15.18 16.34
N ASP A 110 -4.76 -15.52 16.37
CA ASP A 110 -4.04 -15.67 17.65
C ASP A 110 -3.32 -14.38 18.11
N GLY A 111 -3.44 -13.32 17.33
CA GLY A 111 -2.89 -11.99 17.62
C GLY A 111 -1.44 -11.80 17.16
N ARG A 112 -0.87 -12.76 16.42
CA ARG A 112 0.50 -12.69 15.92
C ARG A 112 0.54 -12.52 14.41
N THR A 113 1.61 -11.91 13.93
CA THR A 113 1.82 -11.72 12.49
C THR A 113 2.25 -13.02 11.84
N ASP A 114 1.42 -13.52 10.90
CA ASP A 114 1.77 -14.60 9.99
C ASP A 114 2.42 -14.03 8.73
N VAL A 115 3.29 -14.83 8.10
CA VAL A 115 3.98 -14.42 6.88
C VAL A 115 3.43 -15.18 5.67
N VAL A 116 2.86 -14.44 4.74
CA VAL A 116 2.21 -15.02 3.56
C VAL A 116 2.96 -14.66 2.31
N TYR A 117 3.21 -15.68 1.49
CA TYR A 117 3.85 -15.58 0.18
C TYR A 117 2.95 -16.09 -0.92
N THR A 118 3.06 -15.51 -2.10
CA THR A 118 2.49 -16.06 -3.32
C THR A 118 3.58 -16.31 -4.36
N GLY A 119 3.74 -17.54 -4.80
CA GLY A 119 4.84 -17.93 -5.69
C GLY A 119 4.55 -17.73 -7.18
N ASN A 120 5.59 -17.45 -7.97
CA ASN A 120 5.47 -17.24 -9.42
C ASN A 120 5.06 -18.50 -10.20
N GLU A 121 5.35 -19.68 -9.69
CA GLU A 121 4.99 -20.96 -10.32
C GLU A 121 3.66 -21.52 -9.81
N GLY A 122 2.89 -20.66 -9.13
CA GLY A 122 1.64 -21.03 -8.48
C GLY A 122 1.90 -21.62 -7.10
N GLY A 123 1.17 -21.14 -6.14
CA GLY A 123 1.22 -21.60 -4.77
C GLY A 123 1.18 -20.43 -3.80
N VAL A 124 0.41 -20.62 -2.75
CA VAL A 124 0.38 -19.75 -1.59
C VAL A 124 1.02 -20.53 -0.46
N VAL A 125 2.02 -19.94 0.18
CA VAL A 125 2.62 -20.48 1.38
C VAL A 125 2.31 -19.52 2.53
N VAL A 126 1.69 -20.03 3.57
CA VAL A 126 1.51 -19.31 4.82
C VAL A 126 2.44 -19.91 5.85
N ASN A 127 3.24 -19.06 6.47
CA ASN A 127 4.02 -19.40 7.63
C ASN A 127 3.29 -18.87 8.86
N LEU A 128 2.56 -19.75 9.54
CA LEU A 128 1.90 -19.40 10.79
C LEU A 128 2.94 -19.15 11.87
N ASN A 129 2.83 -18.04 12.54
CA ASN A 129 3.66 -17.70 13.69
C ASN A 129 3.20 -18.53 14.91
N THR A 130 4.00 -19.51 15.29
CA THR A 130 3.72 -20.40 16.41
C THR A 130 4.50 -20.05 17.67
N SER A 131 5.11 -18.87 17.71
CA SER A 131 5.92 -18.41 18.83
C SER A 131 5.12 -18.30 20.11
N PRO A 132 5.68 -18.60 21.28
CA PRO A 132 5.10 -18.12 22.54
C PRO A 132 5.04 -16.58 22.56
N LYS A 133 4.00 -16.00 23.17
CA LYS A 133 3.82 -14.53 23.26
C LYS A 133 5.00 -13.77 23.87
N SER A 134 5.91 -14.47 24.55
CA SER A 134 7.14 -13.90 25.14
C SER A 134 8.41 -14.18 24.34
N ALA A 135 8.27 -14.80 23.16
CA ALA A 135 9.45 -15.18 22.38
C ALA A 135 10.07 -13.95 21.69
N HIS A 136 11.36 -13.76 21.87
CA HIS A 136 12.12 -12.73 21.15
C HIS A 136 12.41 -13.12 19.69
N LYS A 137 12.29 -14.40 19.37
CA LYS A 137 12.61 -14.96 18.05
C LYS A 137 11.40 -15.75 17.56
N PRO A 138 10.81 -15.37 16.44
CA PRO A 138 9.63 -16.03 15.94
C PRO A 138 9.94 -17.46 15.45
N THR A 139 8.99 -18.35 15.67
CA THR A 139 9.00 -19.70 15.12
C THR A 139 7.81 -19.86 14.19
N TYR A 140 8.02 -20.48 13.04
CA TYR A 140 7.00 -20.59 12.00
C TYR A 140 6.71 -22.04 11.65
N LYS A 141 5.42 -22.32 11.43
CA LYS A 141 4.94 -23.57 10.86
C LYS A 141 4.43 -23.32 9.45
N PRO A 142 5.11 -23.83 8.41
CA PRO A 142 4.65 -23.64 7.03
C PRO A 142 3.39 -24.46 6.76
N ILE A 143 2.44 -23.85 6.06
CA ILE A 143 1.26 -24.51 5.49
C ILE A 143 1.30 -24.17 4.00
N ALA A 144 1.52 -25.17 3.14
CA ALA A 144 1.39 -25.02 1.70
C ALA A 144 -0.08 -25.17 1.32
N LEU A 145 -0.73 -24.11 0.87
CA LEU A 145 -2.17 -24.08 0.77
C LEU A 145 -2.74 -24.29 -0.63
N HIS A 146 -2.03 -23.95 -1.69
CA HIS A 146 -2.57 -24.14 -3.04
C HIS A 146 -1.45 -24.17 -4.08
N GLN A 147 -1.41 -25.21 -4.92
CA GLN A 147 -0.28 -25.43 -5.84
C GLN A 147 -0.35 -24.63 -7.15
N SER A 148 -1.45 -23.94 -7.45
CA SER A 148 -1.65 -23.32 -8.77
C SER A 148 -2.24 -21.91 -8.78
N SER A 149 -2.35 -21.25 -7.66
CA SER A 149 -3.04 -19.96 -7.55
C SER A 149 -2.13 -18.87 -7.01
N TYR A 150 -2.35 -17.64 -7.48
CA TYR A 150 -1.75 -16.44 -6.88
C TYR A 150 -2.74 -15.85 -5.91
N LEU A 151 -2.33 -15.66 -4.68
CA LEU A 151 -3.09 -14.89 -3.73
C LEU A 151 -3.03 -13.40 -4.11
N VAL A 152 -4.16 -12.72 -3.99
CA VAL A 152 -4.29 -11.31 -4.36
C VAL A 152 -4.49 -10.45 -3.13
N ALA A 153 -5.37 -10.88 -2.21
CA ALA A 153 -5.67 -10.14 -1.00
C ALA A 153 -6.44 -11.00 0.01
N PHE A 154 -6.46 -10.52 1.24
CA PHE A 154 -7.36 -10.98 2.30
C PHE A 154 -8.34 -9.87 2.67
N ALA A 155 -9.57 -10.23 2.99
CA ALA A 155 -10.55 -9.38 3.65
C ALA A 155 -11.63 -10.26 4.31
N ASP A 156 -12.34 -9.71 5.28
CA ASP A 156 -13.56 -10.29 5.83
C ASP A 156 -14.73 -9.91 4.89
N PHE A 157 -14.99 -10.75 3.88
CA PHE A 157 -16.01 -10.48 2.87
C PHE A 157 -17.42 -10.78 3.33
N ASP A 158 -17.62 -11.73 4.24
CA ASP A 158 -18.94 -12.16 4.69
C ASP A 158 -19.33 -11.67 6.10
N GLY A 159 -18.42 -10.98 6.78
CA GLY A 159 -18.66 -10.33 8.06
C GLY A 159 -18.66 -11.30 9.24
N ASP A 160 -18.08 -12.51 9.09
CA ASP A 160 -18.00 -13.50 10.14
C ASP A 160 -16.82 -13.28 11.12
N GLY A 161 -15.99 -12.27 10.84
CA GLY A 161 -14.82 -11.92 11.64
C GLY A 161 -13.57 -12.73 11.31
N ARG A 162 -13.57 -13.46 10.19
CA ARG A 162 -12.41 -14.19 9.66
C ARG A 162 -12.04 -13.63 8.31
N LEU A 163 -10.86 -13.99 7.82
CA LEU A 163 -10.36 -13.46 6.56
C LEU A 163 -10.51 -14.48 5.45
N GLU A 164 -11.31 -14.17 4.43
CA GLU A 164 -11.32 -14.88 3.17
C GLU A 164 -10.16 -14.46 2.29
N ALA A 165 -9.74 -15.37 1.41
CA ALA A 165 -8.67 -15.13 0.45
C ALA A 165 -9.19 -15.01 -0.97
N LEU A 166 -8.80 -13.95 -1.66
CA LEU A 166 -8.98 -13.85 -3.12
C LEU A 166 -7.75 -14.41 -3.83
N VAL A 167 -7.96 -15.44 -4.66
CA VAL A 167 -6.90 -16.10 -5.43
C VAL A 167 -7.19 -16.08 -6.92
N ARG A 168 -6.13 -15.88 -7.74
CA ARG A 168 -6.26 -15.97 -9.19
C ARG A 168 -6.44 -17.42 -9.64
N PRO A 169 -7.16 -17.66 -10.74
CA PRO A 169 -7.70 -16.69 -11.68
C PRO A 169 -9.09 -16.14 -11.33
N GLY A 170 -9.59 -16.31 -10.14
CA GLY A 170 -10.87 -15.73 -9.75
C GLY A 170 -11.69 -16.62 -8.82
N GLN A 171 -11.11 -16.99 -7.69
CA GLN A 171 -11.78 -17.71 -6.62
C GLN A 171 -11.66 -16.92 -5.31
N MET A 172 -12.68 -17.06 -4.50
CA MET A 172 -12.67 -16.69 -3.09
C MET A 172 -12.66 -17.97 -2.27
N LEU A 173 -11.71 -18.07 -1.35
CA LEU A 173 -11.54 -19.20 -0.45
C LEU A 173 -11.93 -18.77 0.97
N ASP A 174 -12.38 -19.74 1.76
CA ASP A 174 -12.65 -19.54 3.17
C ASP A 174 -11.36 -19.23 3.98
N SER A 175 -11.51 -18.87 5.23
CA SER A 175 -10.40 -18.54 6.15
C SER A 175 -9.41 -19.69 6.39
N THR A 176 -9.80 -20.93 6.10
CA THR A 176 -8.90 -22.08 6.17
C THR A 176 -8.15 -22.32 4.87
N LEU A 177 -8.46 -21.55 3.81
CA LEU A 177 -7.91 -21.63 2.47
C LEU A 177 -8.12 -22.99 1.78
N THR A 178 -9.07 -23.77 2.23
CA THR A 178 -9.34 -25.13 1.73
C THR A 178 -10.63 -25.25 0.94
N LYS A 179 -11.62 -24.42 1.24
CA LYS A 179 -12.93 -24.44 0.61
C LYS A 179 -13.12 -23.24 -0.31
N VAL A 180 -13.55 -23.50 -1.55
CA VAL A 180 -13.95 -22.45 -2.49
C VAL A 180 -15.35 -21.97 -2.11
N LEU A 181 -15.48 -20.70 -1.72
CA LEU A 181 -16.75 -20.04 -1.44
C LEU A 181 -17.40 -19.52 -2.71
N GLN A 182 -16.60 -18.94 -3.59
CA GLN A 182 -17.05 -18.41 -4.87
C GLN A 182 -16.00 -18.61 -5.97
N SER A 183 -16.44 -18.89 -7.21
CA SER A 183 -15.58 -19.02 -8.39
C SER A 183 -16.11 -18.22 -9.56
N GLY A 184 -15.33 -18.15 -10.65
CA GLY A 184 -15.74 -17.44 -11.87
C GLY A 184 -15.62 -15.92 -11.81
N LEU A 185 -14.94 -15.38 -10.80
CA LEU A 185 -14.74 -13.93 -10.66
C LEU A 185 -13.79 -13.35 -11.71
N HIS A 186 -12.84 -14.15 -12.17
CA HIS A 186 -11.87 -13.81 -13.23
C HIS A 186 -11.24 -12.42 -13.06
N PHE A 187 -10.15 -12.33 -12.34
CA PHE A 187 -9.44 -11.08 -12.11
C PHE A 187 -7.91 -11.23 -12.18
N GLY A 188 -7.25 -10.14 -12.53
CA GLY A 188 -5.81 -9.98 -12.52
C GLY A 188 -5.34 -9.18 -11.31
N ASN A 189 -4.71 -8.05 -11.57
CA ASN A 189 -4.44 -7.07 -10.52
C ASN A 189 -5.75 -6.44 -10.07
N SER A 190 -5.89 -6.28 -8.80
CA SER A 190 -7.14 -5.77 -8.21
C SER A 190 -6.84 -4.95 -6.96
N THR A 191 -7.81 -4.16 -6.57
CA THR A 191 -7.85 -3.45 -5.30
C THR A 191 -9.18 -3.68 -4.62
N ILE A 192 -9.16 -3.74 -3.29
CA ILE A 192 -10.33 -3.88 -2.45
C ILE A 192 -10.64 -2.53 -1.83
N SER A 193 -11.90 -2.14 -1.85
CA SER A 193 -12.37 -0.92 -1.21
C SER A 193 -13.89 -0.93 -1.08
N ASP A 194 -14.43 -0.15 -0.16
CA ASP A 194 -15.87 0.11 -0.07
C ASP A 194 -16.21 1.27 -1.03
N PHE A 195 -16.49 0.95 -2.31
CA PHE A 195 -16.72 1.94 -3.36
C PHE A 195 -18.13 2.55 -3.35
N ASN A 196 -19.05 1.94 -2.62
CA ASN A 196 -20.44 2.42 -2.50
C ASN A 196 -20.81 2.84 -1.07
N GLU A 197 -19.86 2.77 -0.15
CA GLU A 197 -19.99 3.19 1.26
C GLU A 197 -21.06 2.44 2.06
N ASP A 198 -21.37 1.20 1.64
CA ASP A 198 -22.31 0.34 2.36
C ASP A 198 -21.65 -0.44 3.52
N GLY A 199 -20.34 -0.34 3.67
CA GLY A 199 -19.56 -0.96 4.75
C GLY A 199 -18.99 -2.34 4.41
N TRP A 200 -19.21 -2.83 3.19
CA TRP A 200 -18.68 -4.10 2.71
C TRP A 200 -17.50 -3.88 1.74
N PRO A 201 -16.45 -4.71 1.82
CA PRO A 201 -15.31 -4.59 0.91
C PRO A 201 -15.69 -5.05 -0.51
N ASP A 202 -15.74 -4.12 -1.44
CA ASP A 202 -15.95 -4.38 -2.87
C ASP A 202 -14.62 -4.69 -3.57
N LEU A 203 -14.68 -5.14 -4.83
CA LEU A 203 -13.50 -5.48 -5.64
C LEU A 203 -13.51 -4.73 -6.96
N PHE A 204 -12.44 -3.99 -7.25
CA PHE A 204 -12.14 -3.54 -8.60
C PHE A 204 -10.98 -4.34 -9.18
N ALA A 205 -11.14 -4.85 -10.40
CA ALA A 205 -10.22 -5.77 -11.04
C ALA A 205 -9.83 -5.33 -12.45
N CYS A 206 -8.53 -5.34 -12.73
CA CYS A 206 -7.97 -5.23 -14.07
C CYS A 206 -7.74 -6.62 -14.71
N GLY A 207 -7.54 -6.68 -16.02
CA GLY A 207 -7.19 -7.91 -16.72
C GLY A 207 -5.80 -8.45 -16.36
N LEU A 208 -5.54 -9.71 -16.67
CA LEU A 208 -4.23 -10.33 -16.54
C LEU A 208 -3.38 -10.11 -17.78
N ASN A 209 -2.03 -10.05 -17.58
CA ASN A 209 -1.03 -9.93 -18.64
C ASN A 209 -1.08 -11.11 -19.64
N GLY A 210 -1.22 -10.80 -20.91
CA GLY A 210 -1.39 -11.72 -22.02
C GLY A 210 -0.24 -12.72 -22.30
N ARG A 211 0.79 -12.79 -21.46
CA ARG A 211 1.82 -13.85 -21.53
C ARG A 211 1.30 -15.21 -21.06
N ARG A 212 0.24 -15.25 -20.25
CA ARG A 212 -0.45 -16.47 -19.86
C ARG A 212 -1.90 -16.37 -20.35
N LYS A 213 -2.28 -17.20 -21.30
CA LYS A 213 -3.56 -17.23 -22.05
C LYS A 213 -4.87 -17.25 -21.24
N HIS A 214 -4.87 -16.83 -19.98
CA HIS A 214 -5.98 -17.14 -19.09
C HIS A 214 -7.02 -16.02 -18.89
N TRP A 215 -6.72 -14.76 -19.22
CA TRP A 215 -7.74 -13.71 -19.10
C TRP A 215 -7.35 -12.40 -19.82
N ASN A 216 -8.00 -12.12 -20.96
CA ASN A 216 -8.01 -10.83 -21.66
C ASN A 216 -9.40 -10.17 -21.52
N GLY A 217 -9.96 -10.17 -20.32
CA GLY A 217 -11.27 -9.61 -20.07
C GLY A 217 -11.21 -8.11 -19.74
N PRO A 218 -12.35 -7.40 -19.89
CA PRO A 218 -12.46 -6.02 -19.49
C PRO A 218 -12.24 -5.86 -17.98
N ARG A 219 -11.90 -4.64 -17.57
CA ARG A 219 -11.94 -4.25 -16.16
C ARG A 219 -13.32 -4.52 -15.59
N ARG A 220 -13.40 -4.91 -14.34
CA ARG A 220 -14.65 -5.24 -13.67
C ARG A 220 -14.70 -4.65 -12.28
N LEU A 221 -15.87 -4.13 -11.94
CA LEU A 221 -16.21 -3.73 -10.61
C LEU A 221 -17.22 -4.76 -10.04
N PHE A 222 -16.97 -5.23 -8.83
CA PHE A 222 -17.84 -6.17 -8.15
C PHE A 222 -18.32 -5.54 -6.85
N LYS A 223 -19.63 -5.53 -6.68
CA LYS A 223 -20.24 -5.24 -5.39
C LYS A 223 -20.19 -6.47 -4.51
N ASN A 224 -19.82 -6.28 -3.26
CA ASN A 224 -19.97 -7.29 -2.23
C ASN A 224 -21.40 -7.24 -1.63
N ASN A 225 -22.10 -8.34 -1.73
CA ASN A 225 -23.40 -8.53 -1.10
C ASN A 225 -23.25 -9.57 0.03
N GLN A 226 -22.62 -9.15 1.13
CA GLN A 226 -22.43 -9.98 2.34
C GLN A 226 -21.78 -11.34 2.03
N GLY A 227 -20.57 -11.30 1.48
CA GLY A 227 -19.79 -12.49 1.13
C GLY A 227 -19.96 -12.95 -0.31
N LYS A 228 -20.86 -12.33 -1.08
CA LYS A 228 -21.04 -12.66 -2.50
C LYS A 228 -20.68 -11.49 -3.41
N LEU A 229 -19.58 -11.61 -4.14
CA LEU A 229 -19.16 -10.65 -5.14
C LEU A 229 -20.00 -10.78 -6.42
N THR A 230 -20.70 -9.72 -6.81
CA THR A 230 -21.51 -9.64 -8.02
C THR A 230 -21.04 -8.51 -8.92
N ALA A 231 -20.86 -8.78 -10.22
CA ALA A 231 -20.40 -7.75 -11.15
C ALA A 231 -21.41 -6.61 -11.22
N VAL A 232 -20.91 -5.39 -11.05
CA VAL A 232 -21.66 -4.16 -11.29
C VAL A 232 -21.48 -3.78 -12.75
N ARG A 233 -22.54 -3.31 -13.39
CA ARG A 233 -22.43 -2.71 -14.71
C ARG A 233 -21.72 -1.38 -14.56
N ALA A 234 -20.41 -1.40 -14.71
CA ALA A 234 -19.60 -0.19 -14.67
C ALA A 234 -19.94 0.70 -15.87
N ASP A 235 -19.90 2.01 -15.68
CA ASP A 235 -19.99 2.96 -16.77
C ASP A 235 -18.93 2.67 -17.82
N SER A 236 -19.21 2.99 -19.08
CA SER A 236 -18.36 2.72 -20.25
C SER A 236 -16.91 3.19 -20.10
N LEU A 237 -16.64 4.18 -19.24
CA LEU A 237 -15.31 4.73 -18.96
C LEU A 237 -14.36 3.74 -18.32
N LEU A 238 -14.83 2.85 -17.44
CA LEU A 238 -14.00 1.85 -16.79
C LEU A 238 -13.78 0.58 -17.62
N VAL A 239 -14.68 0.34 -18.59
CA VAL A 239 -14.73 -0.90 -19.36
C VAL A 239 -13.97 -0.80 -20.68
N THR A 240 -13.58 0.41 -21.10
CA THR A 240 -12.87 0.61 -22.37
C THR A 240 -11.43 0.11 -22.28
N ALA A 241 -11.17 -0.90 -23.07
CA ALA A 241 -9.92 -1.56 -23.37
C ALA A 241 -9.49 -2.67 -22.39
N HIS A 242 -8.99 -3.75 -22.99
CA HIS A 242 -8.32 -4.90 -22.38
C HIS A 242 -6.95 -4.48 -21.82
N LEU A 243 -6.90 -3.59 -20.82
CA LEU A 243 -5.65 -3.06 -20.32
C LEU A 243 -5.25 -3.81 -19.05
N GLU A 244 -4.09 -4.42 -19.17
CA GLU A 244 -3.32 -4.88 -18.02
C GLU A 244 -2.88 -3.65 -17.24
N GLY A 245 -3.11 -3.63 -15.96
CA GLY A 245 -2.70 -2.51 -15.15
C GLY A 245 -2.54 -2.89 -13.69
N ILE A 246 -1.78 -2.09 -12.98
CA ILE A 246 -1.79 -2.09 -11.53
C ILE A 246 -2.82 -1.07 -11.11
N VAL A 247 -3.75 -1.47 -10.28
CA VAL A 247 -4.77 -0.58 -9.74
C VAL A 247 -4.57 -0.39 -8.25
N ARG A 248 -4.81 0.84 -7.78
CA ARG A 248 -4.86 1.21 -6.37
C ARG A 248 -6.06 2.09 -6.11
N SER A 249 -6.64 1.92 -4.94
CA SER A 249 -7.68 2.82 -4.44
C SER A 249 -7.14 3.72 -3.33
N GLY A 250 -7.60 4.97 -3.31
CA GLY A 250 -7.24 5.96 -2.30
C GLY A 250 -8.13 7.18 -2.44
N ASP A 251 -8.25 7.99 -1.42
CA ASP A 251 -8.94 9.28 -1.44
C ASP A 251 -7.91 10.36 -1.82
N PHE A 252 -7.84 10.74 -3.11
CA PHE A 252 -6.82 11.66 -3.62
C PHE A 252 -7.22 13.14 -3.50
N ASN A 253 -8.50 13.43 -3.31
CA ASN A 253 -9.01 14.80 -3.21
C ASN A 253 -9.52 15.16 -1.82
N ASN A 254 -9.44 14.23 -0.86
CA ASN A 254 -9.92 14.33 0.51
C ASN A 254 -11.43 14.63 0.61
N ASP A 255 -12.23 14.05 -0.31
CA ASP A 255 -13.69 14.16 -0.25
C ASP A 255 -14.38 13.02 0.52
N GLY A 256 -13.59 12.00 0.92
CA GLY A 256 -14.06 10.83 1.67
C GLY A 256 -14.53 9.68 0.80
N HIS A 257 -14.59 9.85 -0.50
CA HIS A 257 -14.89 8.78 -1.45
C HIS A 257 -13.60 8.09 -1.93
N MET A 258 -13.71 6.81 -2.24
CA MET A 258 -12.53 6.07 -2.71
C MET A 258 -12.42 6.21 -4.23
N ASP A 259 -11.27 6.73 -4.64
CA ASP A 259 -10.88 6.94 -6.03
C ASP A 259 -10.09 5.75 -6.56
N LEU A 260 -9.85 5.71 -7.87
CA LEU A 260 -9.08 4.69 -8.55
C LEU A 260 -7.90 5.31 -9.31
N TYR A 261 -6.70 4.88 -8.99
CA TYR A 261 -5.52 5.11 -9.80
C TYR A 261 -5.14 3.84 -10.55
N ILE A 262 -4.96 3.93 -11.86
CA ILE A 262 -4.61 2.80 -12.72
C ILE A 262 -3.34 3.14 -13.50
N PHE A 263 -2.33 2.28 -13.34
CA PHE A 263 -1.10 2.33 -14.12
C PHE A 263 -1.08 1.19 -15.13
N ASP A 264 -1.33 1.52 -16.39
CA ASP A 264 -1.41 0.56 -17.48
C ASP A 264 -0.01 0.18 -17.98
N SER A 265 0.31 -1.09 -18.01
CA SER A 265 1.65 -1.58 -18.33
C SER A 265 1.96 -1.72 -19.82
N LYS A 266 0.95 -1.77 -20.70
CA LYS A 266 1.10 -1.81 -22.15
C LYS A 266 -0.15 -1.32 -22.87
N PRO A 267 -0.03 -0.58 -23.98
CA PRO A 267 -1.12 -0.41 -24.91
C PRO A 267 -1.44 -1.78 -25.56
N THR A 268 -2.71 -2.09 -25.71
CA THR A 268 -3.18 -3.32 -26.38
C THR A 268 -2.98 -3.27 -27.89
N ASP A 269 -2.82 -2.10 -28.46
CA ASP A 269 -2.56 -1.87 -29.87
C ASP A 269 -1.04 -1.71 -30.11
N PRO A 270 -0.40 -2.58 -30.92
CA PRO A 270 1.01 -2.43 -31.29
C PRO A 270 1.34 -1.09 -31.96
N SER A 271 0.37 -0.43 -32.60
CA SER A 271 0.53 0.91 -33.20
C SER A 271 0.64 2.00 -32.15
N GLU A 272 0.26 1.73 -30.91
CA GLU A 272 0.37 2.64 -29.77
C GLU A 272 1.59 2.33 -28.88
N ALA A 273 2.42 1.34 -29.25
CA ALA A 273 3.57 0.89 -28.45
C ALA A 273 4.60 2.00 -28.14
N ASP A 274 4.65 3.04 -28.96
CA ASP A 274 5.48 4.24 -28.74
C ASP A 274 4.76 5.34 -27.96
N LYS A 275 3.45 5.19 -27.71
CA LYS A 275 2.71 6.11 -26.86
C LYS A 275 2.90 5.72 -25.41
N ASN A 276 3.22 6.70 -24.61
CA ASN A 276 3.54 6.62 -23.19
C ASN A 276 2.58 5.70 -22.41
N HIS A 277 3.10 5.01 -21.37
CA HIS A 277 2.28 4.26 -20.44
C HIS A 277 1.18 5.14 -19.86
N PHE A 278 -0.04 4.64 -19.91
CA PHE A 278 -1.20 5.42 -19.51
C PHE A 278 -1.39 5.32 -18.00
N MET A 279 -1.22 6.43 -17.34
CA MET A 279 -1.77 6.61 -16.02
C MET A 279 -3.19 7.14 -16.16
N ARG A 280 -4.09 6.65 -15.32
CA ARG A 280 -5.46 7.14 -15.25
C ARG A 280 -5.86 7.34 -13.82
N LEU A 281 -6.52 8.46 -13.57
CA LEU A 281 -7.11 8.78 -12.29
C LEU A 281 -8.61 9.00 -12.45
N TYR A 282 -9.37 8.27 -11.66
CA TYR A 282 -10.83 8.36 -11.63
C TYR A 282 -11.27 8.75 -10.23
N LEU A 283 -11.95 9.87 -10.08
CA LEU A 283 -12.57 10.26 -8.82
C LEU A 283 -13.89 9.51 -8.62
N GLY A 284 -14.02 8.86 -7.47
CA GLY A 284 -15.21 8.15 -7.04
C GLY A 284 -16.28 9.10 -6.49
N ASN A 285 -17.52 8.62 -6.45
CA ASN A 285 -18.64 9.37 -5.87
C ASN A 285 -19.34 8.63 -4.72
N GLY A 286 -18.71 7.57 -4.17
CA GLY A 286 -19.30 6.73 -3.12
C GLY A 286 -20.53 5.92 -3.53
N LYS A 287 -20.82 5.78 -4.84
CA LYS A 287 -21.98 5.05 -5.38
C LYS A 287 -21.65 4.29 -6.66
N PHE A 288 -20.42 3.76 -6.76
CA PHE A 288 -19.90 3.08 -7.97
C PHE A 288 -19.80 3.96 -9.22
N GLY A 289 -20.00 5.27 -9.13
CA GLY A 289 -19.75 6.22 -10.21
C GLY A 289 -18.33 6.76 -10.14
N PHE A 290 -17.69 6.92 -11.31
CA PHE A 290 -16.31 7.39 -11.41
C PHE A 290 -16.18 8.43 -12.53
N THR A 291 -15.42 9.48 -12.29
CA THR A 291 -15.13 10.54 -13.24
C THR A 291 -13.66 10.51 -13.61
N ASP A 292 -13.33 10.41 -14.90
CA ASP A 292 -11.94 10.51 -15.38
C ASP A 292 -11.44 11.95 -15.24
N VAL A 293 -10.40 12.13 -14.43
CA VAL A 293 -9.75 13.43 -14.19
C VAL A 293 -8.27 13.41 -14.59
N THR A 294 -7.85 12.44 -15.35
CA THR A 294 -6.44 12.17 -15.68
C THR A 294 -5.71 13.40 -16.24
N GLU A 295 -6.32 14.10 -17.18
CA GLU A 295 -5.72 15.31 -17.77
C GLU A 295 -5.71 16.48 -16.78
N GLN A 296 -6.81 16.69 -16.07
CA GLN A 296 -6.95 17.75 -15.07
C GLN A 296 -5.99 17.54 -13.90
N ALA A 297 -5.73 16.27 -13.56
CA ALA A 297 -4.79 15.89 -12.51
C ALA A 297 -3.31 16.13 -12.88
N GLY A 298 -3.00 16.35 -14.15
CA GLY A 298 -1.64 16.57 -14.61
C GLY A 298 -0.78 15.30 -14.73
N ILE A 299 -1.38 14.11 -14.67
CA ILE A 299 -0.64 12.83 -14.67
C ILE A 299 -0.61 12.12 -16.03
N ALA A 300 -1.24 12.67 -17.06
CA ALA A 300 -1.41 12.01 -18.36
C ALA A 300 -0.10 11.68 -19.11
N ALA A 301 1.01 12.28 -18.72
CA ALA A 301 2.29 12.23 -19.45
C ALA A 301 3.41 11.54 -18.67
N SER A 302 3.25 10.28 -18.27
CA SER A 302 4.34 9.53 -17.66
C SER A 302 5.35 9.03 -18.69
N LYS A 303 6.64 9.27 -18.41
CA LYS A 303 7.77 8.70 -19.17
C LYS A 303 8.33 7.43 -18.53
N VAL A 304 7.64 6.84 -17.57
CA VAL A 304 8.12 5.61 -16.92
C VAL A 304 7.98 4.43 -17.90
N LYS A 305 9.10 3.92 -18.35
CA LYS A 305 9.11 2.67 -19.14
C LYS A 305 8.82 1.51 -18.18
N SER A 306 7.69 0.85 -18.37
CA SER A 306 7.31 -0.28 -17.53
C SER A 306 7.82 -1.63 -18.06
N GLY A 307 8.13 -2.49 -17.14
CA GLY A 307 8.25 -3.92 -17.33
C GLY A 307 7.40 -4.64 -16.29
N TYR A 308 7.92 -4.84 -15.09
CA TYR A 308 7.14 -5.12 -13.88
C TYR A 308 7.03 -3.81 -13.11
N SER A 309 5.83 -3.41 -12.81
CA SER A 309 5.58 -2.13 -12.14
C SER A 309 4.90 -2.37 -10.81
N MET A 310 5.20 -1.51 -9.85
CA MET A 310 4.51 -1.42 -8.57
C MET A 310 4.03 0.02 -8.39
N VAL A 311 2.92 0.19 -7.71
CA VAL A 311 2.38 1.50 -7.36
C VAL A 311 2.20 1.57 -5.86
N TYR A 312 2.76 2.60 -5.24
CA TYR A 312 2.59 2.89 -3.82
C TYR A 312 1.88 4.22 -3.66
N LEU A 313 0.99 4.27 -2.68
CA LEU A 313 0.27 5.48 -2.29
C LEU A 313 0.69 5.85 -0.87
N ALA A 314 1.19 7.05 -0.67
CA ALA A 314 1.65 7.51 0.63
C ALA A 314 1.60 9.04 0.70
N ASP A 315 1.41 9.60 1.87
CA ASP A 315 1.60 11.02 2.14
C ASP A 315 3.04 11.20 2.65
N ILE A 316 3.98 11.42 1.70
CA ILE A 316 5.43 11.37 1.96
C ILE A 316 5.92 12.60 2.72
N ASN A 317 5.28 13.75 2.52
CA ASN A 317 5.65 15.01 3.13
C ASN A 317 4.73 15.44 4.28
N ASN A 318 3.82 14.57 4.70
CA ASN A 318 2.85 14.79 5.77
C ASN A 318 1.91 15.99 5.55
N ASP A 319 1.57 16.33 4.29
CA ASP A 319 0.72 17.47 3.95
C ASP A 319 -0.78 17.15 3.89
N THR A 320 -1.19 15.95 4.25
CA THR A 320 -2.54 15.36 4.20
C THR A 320 -2.94 14.76 2.85
N HIS A 321 -2.15 14.93 1.80
CA HIS A 321 -2.50 14.47 0.47
C HIS A 321 -1.75 13.20 0.09
N LEU A 322 -2.45 12.26 -0.56
CA LEU A 322 -1.83 11.03 -1.05
C LEU A 322 -0.98 11.30 -2.28
N ASP A 323 0.31 11.06 -2.17
CA ASP A 323 1.24 11.03 -3.29
C ASP A 323 1.23 9.67 -3.99
N ILE A 324 1.73 9.64 -5.23
CA ILE A 324 1.82 8.43 -6.04
C ILE A 324 3.29 8.14 -6.35
N VAL A 325 3.72 6.92 -6.07
CA VAL A 325 5.02 6.41 -6.48
C VAL A 325 4.83 5.29 -7.49
N ASN A 326 5.19 5.56 -8.73
CA ASN A 326 5.25 4.54 -9.78
C ASN A 326 6.65 3.98 -9.88
N GLN A 327 6.80 2.72 -9.60
CA GLN A 327 8.05 2.00 -9.73
C GLN A 327 7.98 1.05 -10.92
N GLY A 328 8.98 1.13 -11.79
CA GLY A 328 9.18 0.21 -12.92
C GLY A 328 10.58 -0.40 -12.87
N ASN A 329 10.87 -1.34 -13.78
CA ASN A 329 12.19 -1.99 -13.86
C ASN A 329 13.35 -1.02 -14.14
N TYR A 330 13.05 0.18 -14.63
CA TYR A 330 14.06 1.15 -15.08
C TYR A 330 14.06 2.44 -14.27
N GLY A 331 13.46 2.42 -13.11
CA GLY A 331 13.41 3.55 -12.21
C GLY A 331 12.03 3.79 -11.62
N CYS A 332 11.96 4.84 -10.84
CA CYS A 332 10.77 5.27 -10.14
C CYS A 332 10.41 6.69 -10.56
N GLN A 333 9.14 7.02 -10.53
CA GLN A 333 8.65 8.39 -10.67
C GLN A 333 7.70 8.69 -9.52
N VAL A 334 7.92 9.80 -8.88
CA VAL A 334 7.10 10.28 -7.77
C VAL A 334 6.27 11.46 -8.24
N TRP A 335 5.00 11.40 -7.91
CA TRP A 335 4.02 12.43 -8.17
C TRP A 335 3.50 12.97 -6.85
N LYS A 336 3.89 14.21 -6.54
CA LYS A 336 3.37 14.91 -5.37
C LYS A 336 1.95 15.40 -5.67
N ASN A 337 1.03 15.10 -4.77
CA ASN A 337 -0.32 15.63 -4.80
C ASN A 337 -0.35 17.03 -4.17
N ASN A 338 -0.74 18.02 -4.93
CA ASN A 338 -0.85 19.41 -4.45
C ASN A 338 -2.23 19.73 -3.85
N GLY A 339 -3.01 18.69 -3.52
CA GLY A 339 -4.41 18.76 -3.09
C GLY A 339 -5.39 18.73 -4.27
N LYS A 340 -6.62 18.31 -3.99
CA LYS A 340 -7.71 18.17 -4.96
C LYS A 340 -7.36 17.30 -6.17
N ALA A 341 -6.58 16.25 -5.95
CA ALA A 341 -6.09 15.33 -6.98
C ALA A 341 -5.34 16.03 -8.13
N SER A 342 -4.56 17.07 -7.83
CA SER A 342 -3.67 17.75 -8.78
C SER A 342 -2.22 17.41 -8.46
N PHE A 343 -1.45 16.97 -9.46
CA PHE A 343 -0.14 16.39 -9.24
C PHE A 343 0.97 17.15 -9.97
N SER A 344 2.15 17.15 -9.34
CA SER A 344 3.41 17.57 -9.96
C SER A 344 4.48 16.49 -9.79
N VAL A 345 5.40 16.41 -10.76
CA VAL A 345 6.51 15.45 -10.69
C VAL A 345 7.57 15.95 -9.72
N VAL A 346 7.98 15.11 -8.79
CA VAL A 346 9.13 15.36 -7.92
C VAL A 346 10.40 15.09 -8.71
N SER A 347 11.41 15.95 -8.57
CA SER A 347 12.67 15.79 -9.29
C SER A 347 13.43 14.54 -8.83
N ARG A 348 14.25 13.99 -9.72
CA ARG A 348 15.03 12.79 -9.41
C ARG A 348 16.11 13.02 -8.35
N ASP A 349 16.59 14.25 -8.25
CA ASP A 349 17.61 14.63 -7.27
C ASP A 349 17.03 14.68 -5.85
N GLU A 350 15.73 14.93 -5.74
CA GLU A 350 15.01 14.92 -4.46
C GLU A 350 14.66 13.50 -3.97
N VAL A 351 14.71 12.50 -4.87
CA VAL A 351 14.35 11.10 -4.57
C VAL A 351 15.47 10.15 -5.01
N PRO A 352 16.62 10.14 -4.34
CA PRO A 352 17.83 9.38 -4.71
C PRO A 352 17.61 7.86 -4.70
N TRP A 353 16.57 7.39 -4.03
CA TRP A 353 16.14 6.00 -4.00
C TRP A 353 15.35 5.56 -5.25
N ALA A 354 15.03 6.50 -6.15
CA ALA A 354 14.24 6.21 -7.35
C ALA A 354 14.96 5.33 -8.40
N VAL A 355 15.93 4.53 -7.97
CA VAL A 355 16.72 3.62 -8.81
C VAL A 355 16.66 2.24 -8.22
N GLY A 356 15.81 1.37 -8.76
CA GLY A 356 15.81 -0.02 -8.29
C GLY A 356 14.50 -0.76 -8.45
N ALA A 357 14.54 -2.06 -8.08
CA ALA A 357 13.38 -2.92 -7.97
C ALA A 357 12.79 -2.76 -6.56
N HIS A 358 11.57 -3.06 -6.36
CA HIS A 358 10.82 -3.13 -5.09
C HIS A 358 11.25 -2.15 -4.00
N MET A 359 10.32 -1.39 -3.51
CA MET A 359 10.49 -0.47 -2.39
C MET A 359 9.37 -0.69 -1.36
N ARG A 360 9.62 -0.24 -0.15
CA ARG A 360 8.60 -0.12 0.89
C ARG A 360 8.76 1.23 1.55
N LEU A 361 7.62 1.83 1.85
CA LEU A 361 7.53 3.11 2.56
C LEU A 361 6.99 2.82 3.96
N ASP A 362 7.78 3.08 4.98
CA ASP A 362 7.32 3.07 6.38
C ASP A 362 8.26 3.92 7.22
N ASP A 363 7.80 4.37 8.35
CA ASP A 363 8.54 5.10 9.36
C ASP A 363 9.25 4.09 10.26
N TYR A 364 10.50 3.71 9.89
CA TYR A 364 11.23 2.68 10.61
C TYR A 364 11.91 3.21 11.88
N ASP A 365 12.23 4.50 11.94
CA ASP A 365 12.90 5.11 13.09
C ASP A 365 11.94 5.87 14.02
N MET A 366 10.64 5.81 13.71
CA MET A 366 9.53 6.36 14.51
C MET A 366 9.58 7.87 14.69
N ASP A 367 10.18 8.59 13.74
CA ASP A 367 10.24 10.04 13.75
C ASP A 367 9.01 10.70 13.09
N GLY A 368 8.11 9.89 12.52
CA GLY A 368 6.86 10.31 11.90
C GLY A 368 6.98 10.69 10.45
N ARG A 369 8.10 10.46 9.82
CA ARG A 369 8.29 10.62 8.39
C ARG A 369 8.43 9.25 7.72
N LEU A 370 7.78 9.09 6.58
CA LEU A 370 7.88 7.83 5.83
C LEU A 370 9.25 7.72 5.17
N ASP A 371 10.00 6.73 5.59
CA ASP A 371 11.30 6.36 5.03
C ASP A 371 11.15 5.40 3.86
N VAL A 372 12.25 5.17 3.15
CA VAL A 372 12.30 4.23 2.03
C VAL A 372 13.30 3.12 2.31
N ILE A 373 12.79 1.90 2.39
CA ILE A 373 13.64 0.72 2.28
C ILE A 373 13.52 0.23 0.84
N THR A 374 14.62 -0.10 0.19
CA THR A 374 14.61 -0.57 -1.21
C THR A 374 15.61 -1.69 -1.43
N ALA A 375 15.21 -2.63 -2.30
CA ALA A 375 16.15 -3.59 -2.86
C ALA A 375 16.76 -2.96 -4.11
N ALA A 376 18.02 -2.51 -4.03
CA ALA A 376 18.69 -1.85 -5.14
C ALA A 376 18.93 -2.83 -6.29
N ALA A 377 18.43 -2.55 -7.48
CA ALA A 377 18.71 -3.29 -8.71
C ALA A 377 19.64 -2.48 -9.63
N GLY A 378 20.55 -3.18 -10.30
CA GLY A 378 21.19 -2.64 -11.50
C GLY A 378 20.20 -2.60 -12.68
N PRO A 379 20.59 -1.96 -13.81
CA PRO A 379 19.71 -1.78 -14.95
C PRO A 379 19.53 -3.08 -15.76
N GLY A 380 18.75 -4.01 -15.26
CA GLY A 380 18.36 -5.21 -15.99
C GLY A 380 18.07 -6.44 -15.13
N TRP A 381 17.42 -7.45 -15.74
CA TRP A 381 17.07 -8.73 -15.10
C TRP A 381 18.29 -9.53 -14.59
N LYS A 382 19.45 -9.30 -15.19
CA LYS A 382 20.69 -9.99 -14.82
C LYS A 382 21.38 -9.34 -13.61
N ASP A 383 21.08 -8.06 -13.35
CA ASP A 383 21.69 -7.26 -12.29
C ASP A 383 20.70 -7.07 -11.12
N ARG A 384 20.04 -8.16 -10.70
CA ARG A 384 19.11 -8.11 -9.57
C ARG A 384 19.82 -7.72 -8.28
N PRO A 385 19.14 -6.98 -7.42
CA PRO A 385 19.75 -6.54 -6.19
C PRO A 385 20.10 -7.74 -5.30
N THR A 386 21.25 -7.62 -4.68
CA THR A 386 21.71 -8.53 -3.64
C THR A 386 21.82 -7.80 -2.29
N THR A 387 21.36 -6.56 -2.24
CA THR A 387 21.47 -5.70 -1.04
C THR A 387 20.17 -4.95 -0.80
N ILE A 388 19.83 -4.81 0.46
CA ILE A 388 18.79 -3.88 0.92
C ILE A 388 19.46 -2.54 1.23
N ARG A 389 18.80 -1.44 0.86
CA ARG A 389 19.23 -0.08 1.17
C ARG A 389 18.14 0.64 1.95
N ALA A 390 18.56 1.56 2.79
CA ALA A 390 17.68 2.39 3.59
C ALA A 390 17.94 3.88 3.33
N PHE A 391 16.88 4.63 3.09
CA PHE A 391 16.92 6.07 2.90
C PHE A 391 15.99 6.72 3.92
N ARG A 392 16.57 7.52 4.81
CA ARG A 392 15.80 8.25 5.81
C ARG A 392 15.23 9.52 5.17
N ASN A 393 13.96 9.75 5.42
CA ASN A 393 13.27 10.98 5.04
C ASN A 393 13.68 12.13 5.97
N GLU A 394 14.30 13.17 5.41
CA GLU A 394 14.76 14.34 6.14
C GLU A 394 13.94 15.60 5.81
N ILE A 395 12.76 15.45 5.21
CA ILE A 395 11.87 16.57 4.91
C ILE A 395 11.48 17.28 6.22
N ASN A 396 11.93 18.52 6.35
CA ASN A 396 11.67 19.33 7.54
C ASN A 396 10.73 20.50 7.20
N ASN A 397 9.45 20.18 7.07
CA ASN A 397 8.39 21.16 6.79
C ASN A 397 7.57 21.52 8.03
N GLY A 398 7.90 20.93 9.18
CA GLY A 398 7.17 21.12 10.45
C GLY A 398 5.74 20.62 10.38
N HIS A 399 5.43 19.65 9.53
CA HIS A 399 4.14 18.98 9.51
C HIS A 399 4.05 17.92 10.59
N HIS A 400 2.84 17.69 11.05
CA HIS A 400 2.49 16.68 12.04
C HIS A 400 2.04 15.40 11.36
N TRP A 401 1.95 14.34 12.14
CA TRP A 401 1.57 13.01 11.67
C TRP A 401 0.76 12.25 12.72
N LEU A 402 0.13 11.16 12.30
CA LEU A 402 -0.50 10.19 13.19
C LEU A 402 -0.36 8.80 12.57
N LYS A 403 0.21 7.87 13.32
CA LYS A 403 0.26 6.46 12.93
C LYS A 403 -0.79 5.69 13.73
N ILE A 404 -1.63 4.92 13.05
CA ILE A 404 -2.76 4.23 13.65
C ILE A 404 -2.65 2.74 13.37
N GLN A 405 -2.77 1.95 14.43
CA GLN A 405 -2.99 0.51 14.37
C GLN A 405 -4.36 0.22 14.94
N LEU A 406 -5.12 -0.62 14.26
CA LEU A 406 -6.39 -1.10 14.77
C LEU A 406 -6.20 -2.45 15.44
N ARG A 407 -6.96 -2.70 16.48
CA ARG A 407 -7.04 -4.01 17.13
C ARG A 407 -8.48 -4.29 17.56
N GLN A 408 -8.95 -5.50 17.28
CA GLN A 408 -10.25 -5.98 17.73
C GLN A 408 -10.14 -7.39 18.33
N SER A 409 -11.22 -7.89 18.92
CA SER A 409 -11.21 -9.12 19.73
C SER A 409 -11.68 -10.37 18.99
N ASP A 410 -12.12 -10.22 17.74
CA ASP A 410 -12.50 -11.37 16.90
C ASP A 410 -11.28 -11.99 16.21
N SER A 411 -11.51 -12.95 15.32
CA SER A 411 -10.43 -13.62 14.59
C SER A 411 -9.69 -12.72 13.60
N ASN A 412 -10.30 -11.60 13.19
CA ASN A 412 -9.64 -10.56 12.40
C ASN A 412 -9.00 -9.53 13.33
N THR A 413 -8.05 -9.95 14.13
CA THR A 413 -7.46 -9.13 15.19
C THR A 413 -6.83 -7.82 14.71
N MET A 414 -6.41 -7.77 13.44
CA MET A 414 -5.80 -6.60 12.80
C MET A 414 -6.83 -5.69 12.11
N ALA A 415 -8.12 -6.01 12.22
CA ALA A 415 -9.22 -5.27 11.60
C ALA A 415 -9.03 -5.04 10.09
N VAL A 416 -8.56 -6.05 9.35
CA VAL A 416 -8.44 -5.99 7.89
C VAL A 416 -9.83 -5.78 7.29
N GLY A 417 -9.97 -4.78 6.42
CA GLY A 417 -11.26 -4.31 5.89
C GLY A 417 -11.81 -3.06 6.57
N ALA A 418 -11.21 -2.63 7.69
CA ALA A 418 -11.62 -1.38 8.34
C ALA A 418 -11.32 -0.16 7.48
N SER A 419 -12.16 0.87 7.59
CA SER A 419 -11.84 2.20 7.07
C SER A 419 -11.59 3.19 8.19
N VAL A 420 -10.57 4.04 8.01
CA VAL A 420 -10.21 5.11 8.95
C VAL A 420 -10.28 6.44 8.23
N THR A 421 -11.09 7.35 8.75
CA THR A 421 -11.20 8.72 8.25
C THR A 421 -10.71 9.71 9.30
N ILE A 422 -9.85 10.62 8.89
CA ILE A 422 -9.33 11.70 9.74
C ILE A 422 -10.05 12.99 9.39
N TYR A 423 -10.54 13.67 10.40
CA TYR A 423 -11.19 14.97 10.27
C TYR A 423 -10.37 16.05 11.00
N LYS A 424 -10.40 17.26 10.47
CA LYS A 424 -9.98 18.44 11.22
C LYS A 424 -10.81 18.53 12.50
N SER A 425 -10.16 18.60 13.65
CA SER A 425 -10.80 18.47 14.94
C SER A 425 -11.97 19.46 15.12
N GLY A 426 -13.11 18.94 15.59
CA GLY A 426 -14.35 19.68 15.79
C GLY A 426 -15.06 20.09 14.51
N THR A 427 -14.72 19.52 13.35
CA THR A 427 -15.36 19.82 12.06
C THR A 427 -15.69 18.55 11.29
N THR A 428 -16.29 18.69 10.11
CA THR A 428 -16.53 17.61 9.16
C THR A 428 -15.56 17.63 7.96
N THR A 429 -14.54 18.48 8.02
CA THR A 429 -13.52 18.55 6.95
C THR A 429 -12.61 17.34 7.03
N ILE A 430 -12.60 16.54 5.97
CA ILE A 430 -11.76 15.36 5.85
C ILE A 430 -10.32 15.78 5.52
N LEU A 431 -9.37 15.19 6.21
CA LEU A 431 -7.93 15.33 5.98
C LEU A 431 -7.33 14.07 5.34
N GLY A 432 -8.05 12.98 5.31
CA GLY A 432 -7.65 11.75 4.64
C GLY A 432 -8.49 10.57 5.06
N LYS A 433 -8.62 9.60 4.15
CA LYS A 433 -9.25 8.31 4.38
C LYS A 433 -8.35 7.18 3.91
N ARG A 434 -8.25 6.13 4.70
CA ARG A 434 -7.43 4.94 4.41
C ARG A 434 -8.22 3.68 4.74
N LEU A 435 -7.91 2.60 4.03
CA LEU A 435 -8.40 1.27 4.38
C LEU A 435 -7.27 0.42 4.95
N VAL A 436 -7.61 -0.42 5.91
CA VAL A 436 -6.74 -1.52 6.33
C VAL A 436 -6.93 -2.66 5.33
N VAL A 437 -5.94 -2.85 4.47
CA VAL A 437 -5.97 -3.91 3.45
C VAL A 437 -4.74 -4.79 3.59
N SER A 438 -4.87 -6.05 3.19
CA SER A 438 -3.74 -6.97 3.04
C SER A 438 -3.70 -7.41 1.58
N ASP A 439 -2.83 -6.79 0.80
CA ASP A 439 -2.68 -7.06 -0.64
C ASP A 439 -1.21 -7.25 -1.04
N THR A 440 -0.98 -7.58 -2.32
CA THR A 440 0.35 -7.84 -2.89
C THR A 440 1.31 -6.66 -2.89
N THR A 441 0.94 -5.51 -2.36
CA THR A 441 1.80 -4.34 -2.28
C THR A 441 2.59 -4.26 -0.99
N GLY A 442 2.40 -5.23 -0.10
CA GLY A 442 3.04 -5.25 1.21
C GLY A 442 2.49 -4.14 2.10
N TYR A 443 1.19 -3.90 2.01
CA TYR A 443 0.52 -2.92 2.84
C TYR A 443 0.48 -3.41 4.29
N HIS A 444 0.80 -2.53 5.21
CA HIS A 444 0.80 -2.83 6.63
C HIS A 444 -0.55 -2.48 7.26
N PRO A 445 -0.99 -3.19 8.31
CA PRO A 445 -2.17 -2.81 9.10
C PRO A 445 -1.93 -1.54 9.93
N ARG A 446 -0.82 -0.85 9.69
CA ARG A 446 -0.40 0.40 10.33
C ARG A 446 -0.61 1.55 9.37
N LEU A 447 -1.64 2.33 9.61
CA LEU A 447 -1.99 3.46 8.75
C LEU A 447 -1.19 4.70 9.15
N HIS A 448 -0.51 5.29 8.19
CA HIS A 448 0.16 6.57 8.36
C HIS A 448 -0.68 7.69 7.75
N PHE A 449 -0.86 8.77 8.51
CA PHE A 449 -1.52 9.99 8.07
C PHE A 449 -0.62 11.18 8.34
N GLY A 450 -0.29 11.95 7.31
CA GLY A 450 0.18 13.29 7.48
C GLY A 450 -0.96 14.20 7.93
N LEU A 451 -0.66 15.17 8.75
CA LEU A 451 -1.65 16.07 9.36
C LEU A 451 -1.37 17.55 9.07
N ALA A 452 -0.44 17.86 8.17
CA ALA A 452 0.01 19.22 7.92
C ALA A 452 0.31 19.96 9.25
N LYS A 453 -0.34 21.08 9.52
CA LYS A 453 -0.16 21.85 10.77
C LYS A 453 -1.17 21.51 11.88
N HIS A 454 -1.96 20.45 11.70
CA HIS A 454 -2.98 20.08 12.69
C HIS A 454 -2.38 19.32 13.87
N GLN A 455 -2.43 19.89 15.05
CA GLN A 455 -1.92 19.29 16.29
C GLN A 455 -2.92 18.30 16.93
N ARG A 456 -4.19 18.35 16.51
CA ARG A 456 -5.28 17.46 16.94
C ARG A 456 -6.20 17.18 15.78
N VAL A 457 -6.73 15.97 15.77
CA VAL A 457 -7.68 15.50 14.75
C VAL A 457 -8.78 14.68 15.41
N ASP A 458 -9.92 14.56 14.74
CA ASP A 458 -10.93 13.58 15.11
C ASP A 458 -10.79 12.38 14.17
N VAL A 459 -10.79 11.17 14.73
CA VAL A 459 -10.65 9.94 13.97
C VAL A 459 -11.97 9.19 14.00
N GLU A 460 -12.43 8.76 12.85
CA GLU A 460 -13.57 7.86 12.71
C GLU A 460 -13.09 6.54 12.13
N VAL A 461 -13.45 5.43 12.80
CA VAL A 461 -13.13 4.09 12.36
C VAL A 461 -14.42 3.32 12.14
N ARG A 462 -14.62 2.81 10.92
CA ARG A 462 -15.60 1.77 10.65
C ARG A 462 -14.90 0.43 10.75
N PHE A 463 -15.19 -0.33 11.80
CA PHE A 463 -14.65 -1.67 11.99
C PHE A 463 -15.38 -2.69 11.09
N PRO A 464 -14.63 -3.67 10.51
CA PRO A 464 -15.25 -4.74 9.73
C PRO A 464 -16.14 -5.63 10.61
N SER A 465 -16.90 -6.52 10.01
CA SER A 465 -17.79 -7.51 10.65
C SER A 465 -18.95 -6.91 11.42
N SER A 466 -18.72 -5.92 12.27
CA SER A 466 -19.77 -5.28 13.07
C SER A 466 -20.46 -4.11 12.35
N GLY A 467 -19.78 -3.52 11.36
CA GLY A 467 -20.19 -2.26 10.73
C GLY A 467 -20.20 -1.06 11.70
N ASN A 468 -19.73 -1.26 12.94
CA ASN A 468 -19.73 -0.23 13.98
C ASN A 468 -18.80 0.92 13.60
N ILE A 469 -19.32 2.13 13.68
CA ILE A 469 -18.54 3.34 13.54
C ILE A 469 -18.21 3.86 14.92
N VAL A 470 -16.91 3.95 15.21
CA VAL A 470 -16.41 4.49 16.47
C VAL A 470 -15.66 5.79 16.20
N ARG A 471 -15.97 6.83 16.96
CA ARG A 471 -15.32 8.14 16.86
C ARG A 471 -14.40 8.38 18.04
N PHE A 472 -13.20 8.88 17.73
CA PHE A 472 -12.15 9.23 18.67
C PHE A 472 -11.85 10.73 18.54
N PRO A 473 -12.52 11.60 19.34
CA PRO A 473 -12.34 13.03 19.20
C PRO A 473 -11.03 13.52 19.81
N GLY A 474 -10.40 14.51 19.18
CA GLY A 474 -9.26 15.24 19.72
C GLY A 474 -7.99 14.43 19.90
N VAL A 475 -7.75 13.41 19.06
CA VAL A 475 -6.51 12.62 19.07
C VAL A 475 -5.33 13.54 18.77
N GLN A 476 -4.32 13.50 19.64
CA GLN A 476 -3.10 14.30 19.51
C GLN A 476 -2.24 13.81 18.35
N ALA A 477 -1.66 14.73 17.62
CA ALA A 477 -0.67 14.47 16.59
C ALA A 477 0.67 13.95 17.14
N ASN A 478 1.55 13.50 16.26
CA ASN A 478 2.89 13.00 16.53
C ASN A 478 2.88 11.82 17.51
N ARG A 479 1.97 10.88 17.26
CA ARG A 479 1.79 9.67 18.06
C ARG A 479 1.57 8.45 17.19
N TYR A 480 2.00 7.32 17.68
CA TYR A 480 1.59 6.02 17.18
C TYR A 480 0.62 5.40 18.18
N VAL A 481 -0.64 5.19 17.75
CA VAL A 481 -1.74 4.79 18.64
C VAL A 481 -2.40 3.49 18.18
N VAL A 482 -2.92 2.74 19.14
CA VAL A 482 -3.86 1.63 18.90
C VAL A 482 -5.26 2.11 19.21
N LEU A 483 -6.18 1.95 18.25
CA LEU A 483 -7.59 2.24 18.41
C LEU A 483 -8.40 0.93 18.45
N ARG A 484 -9.41 0.86 19.31
CA ARG A 484 -10.24 -0.34 19.51
C ARG A 484 -11.73 -0.04 19.41
N PRO A 485 -12.58 -1.05 19.14
CA PRO A 485 -14.05 -0.90 19.04
C PRO A 485 -14.72 -0.39 20.32
N ASP A 486 -14.08 -0.54 21.48
CA ASP A 486 -14.57 -0.04 22.77
C ASP A 486 -14.34 1.46 22.99
N GLY A 487 -13.78 2.16 21.99
CA GLY A 487 -13.45 3.57 22.07
C GLY A 487 -12.10 3.86 22.75
N SER A 488 -11.35 2.86 23.14
CA SER A 488 -10.05 3.08 23.79
C SER A 488 -8.97 3.51 22.80
N VAL A 489 -8.14 4.46 23.24
CA VAL A 489 -6.95 4.97 22.55
C VAL A 489 -5.75 4.72 23.44
N THR A 490 -4.79 3.94 22.97
CA THR A 490 -3.55 3.67 23.73
C THR A 490 -2.33 3.92 22.86
N ASP A 491 -1.26 4.46 23.43
CA ASP A 491 0.01 4.55 22.71
C ASP A 491 0.58 3.15 22.47
N VAL A 492 1.17 2.97 21.30
CA VAL A 492 1.93 1.76 21.00
C VAL A 492 3.14 1.73 21.92
N LYS A 493 3.29 0.63 22.63
CA LYS A 493 4.47 0.38 23.47
C LYS A 493 5.45 -0.44 22.66
N PHE A 494 6.65 0.07 22.51
CA PHE A 494 7.76 -0.68 21.95
C PHE A 494 8.36 -1.56 23.06
N GLY A 495 8.55 -2.83 22.78
CA GLY A 495 9.14 -3.74 23.75
C GLY A 495 10.53 -3.25 24.16
N ASP A 496 10.82 -3.21 25.46
CA ASP A 496 12.14 -2.89 26.03
C ASP A 496 13.10 -4.05 25.78
N ARG A 497 13.42 -4.34 24.51
CA ARG A 497 14.28 -5.47 24.17
C ARG A 497 15.66 -4.95 23.77
N LYS A 498 16.61 -5.22 24.65
CA LYS A 498 18.05 -5.00 24.42
C LYS A 498 18.63 -6.08 23.51
#